data_72ce52a5d3d42139246ac4cfae3c268f
#
_entry.id   72ce52a5d3d42139246ac4cfae3c268f
#
_cell.length_a   1.000
_cell.length_b   1.000
_cell.length_c   1.000
_cell.angle_alpha   90.00
_cell.angle_beta   90.00
_cell.angle_gamma   90.00
#
_symmetry.space_group_name_H-M   'P 1'
#
loop_
_entity.id
_entity.type
_entity.pdbx_description
1 polymer ?
#
loop_
_entity_poly.entity_id
_entity_poly.type
_entity_poly.pdbx_seq_one_letter_code
_entity_poly.pdbx_strand_id
1 'polypeptide(L)'
;MKPFYHLVFISNKIGLLYKMTGKYFEELEVGMEFEHLPHRTITETDNFLFTTMTHNPQPLHLDKEFAKTTQHGQIIVNSLFTLGLVIGLSVGDTTLGTTIGNLGMDKTEFPNPVFIGDTISVTTKIVDRRESKTKPDRGIVWFQHTGINQRNEVICECLRKGMMLRKGA
;
A
#
# COMPACT_ATOMS: atom_id res chain seq x y z
N MET A 1 -31.09 -7.17 -3.63
CA MET A 1 -30.48 -6.74 -2.34
C MET A 1 -29.51 -5.63 -2.66
N LYS A 2 -29.79 -4.38 -2.26
CA LYS A 2 -28.87 -3.25 -2.48
C LYS A 2 -27.84 -3.26 -1.36
N PRO A 3 -26.53 -3.07 -1.61
CA PRO A 3 -25.53 -2.99 -0.56
C PRO A 3 -25.70 -1.69 0.23
N PHE A 4 -25.83 -1.81 1.53
CA PHE A 4 -25.83 -0.69 2.48
C PHE A 4 -24.37 -0.24 2.68
N TYR A 5 -24.02 0.91 2.10
CA TYR A 5 -22.79 1.62 2.48
C TYR A 5 -23.15 2.61 3.58
N HIS A 6 -22.57 2.42 4.77
CA HIS A 6 -22.73 3.38 5.85
C HIS A 6 -21.90 4.64 5.55
N LEU A 7 -22.59 5.76 5.35
CA LEU A 7 -22.00 7.09 5.38
C LEU A 7 -21.59 7.41 6.82
N VAL A 8 -20.31 7.48 7.11
CA VAL A 8 -19.84 8.05 8.38
C VAL A 8 -19.74 9.55 8.20
N PHE A 9 -20.69 10.30 8.76
CA PHE A 9 -20.62 11.75 8.85
C PHE A 9 -19.70 12.15 10.02
N ILE A 10 -18.53 12.68 9.72
CA ILE A 10 -17.74 13.45 10.68
C ILE A 10 -17.97 14.92 10.36
N SER A 11 -18.84 15.57 11.16
CA SER A 11 -19.05 17.00 11.12
C SER A 11 -17.96 17.69 11.93
N ASN A 12 -17.09 18.46 11.32
CA ASN A 12 -16.84 19.88 11.53
C ASN A 12 -15.54 20.39 10.94
N LYS A 13 -15.66 21.38 10.08
CA LYS A 13 -14.69 22.45 9.73
C LYS A 13 -13.44 22.13 8.92
N ILE A 14 -13.27 20.96 8.35
CA ILE A 14 -12.38 20.79 7.18
C ILE A 14 -13.21 20.06 6.13
N GLY A 15 -13.68 20.79 5.13
CA GLY A 15 -14.56 20.29 4.10
C GLY A 15 -13.87 19.37 3.10
N LEU A 16 -13.31 18.26 3.54
CA LEU A 16 -12.85 17.18 2.70
C LEU A 16 -13.71 15.95 2.98
N LEU A 17 -14.79 15.83 2.22
CA LEU A 17 -15.53 14.57 2.09
C LEU A 17 -14.57 13.57 1.43
N TYR A 18 -13.91 12.73 2.23
CA TYR A 18 -13.21 11.56 1.72
C TYR A 18 -14.23 10.59 1.13
N LYS A 19 -14.49 10.71 -0.15
CA LYS A 19 -15.20 9.69 -0.89
C LYS A 19 -14.22 8.54 -1.10
N MET A 20 -14.12 7.64 -0.12
CA MET A 20 -13.32 6.41 -0.22
C MET A 20 -13.99 5.44 -1.22
N THR A 21 -13.82 5.73 -2.48
CA THR A 21 -14.20 4.82 -3.56
C THR A 21 -13.01 4.70 -4.48
N GLY A 22 -12.54 3.48 -4.69
CA GLY A 22 -11.53 3.20 -5.70
C GLY A 22 -11.98 3.66 -7.08
N LYS A 23 -11.04 3.73 -7.98
CA LYS A 23 -11.27 4.16 -9.37
C LYS A 23 -11.44 2.96 -10.27
N TYR A 24 -12.33 3.09 -11.24
CA TYR A 24 -12.45 2.14 -12.34
C TYR A 24 -11.32 2.30 -13.35
N PHE A 25 -11.15 1.31 -14.22
CA PHE A 25 -10.08 1.31 -15.22
C PHE A 25 -10.02 2.61 -16.04
N GLU A 26 -11.15 3.16 -16.45
CA GLU A 26 -11.23 4.39 -17.25
C GLU A 26 -10.72 5.63 -16.50
N GLU A 27 -10.81 5.61 -15.17
CA GLU A 27 -10.46 6.74 -14.30
C GLU A 27 -8.97 6.74 -13.86
N LEU A 28 -8.23 5.70 -14.24
CA LEU A 28 -6.82 5.53 -13.93
C LEU A 28 -5.99 5.85 -15.18
N GLU A 29 -5.72 7.13 -15.42
CA GLU A 29 -4.97 7.59 -16.59
C GLU A 29 -3.46 7.56 -16.32
N VAL A 30 -2.68 7.22 -17.36
CA VAL A 30 -1.20 7.25 -17.27
C VAL A 30 -0.74 8.66 -16.93
N GLY A 31 0.18 8.75 -15.96
CA GLY A 31 0.70 10.02 -15.44
C GLY A 31 -0.05 10.55 -14.21
N MET A 32 -1.22 10.00 -13.85
CA MET A 32 -1.87 10.39 -12.60
C MET A 32 -1.01 10.04 -11.40
N GLU A 33 -0.99 10.93 -10.41
CA GLU A 33 -0.28 10.77 -9.15
C GLU A 33 -1.25 10.93 -7.98
N PHE A 34 -1.02 10.17 -6.91
CA PHE A 34 -1.82 10.15 -5.69
C PHE A 34 -0.89 10.29 -4.49
N GLU A 35 -1.26 11.14 -3.56
CA GLU A 35 -0.72 11.18 -2.21
C GLU A 35 -1.77 10.56 -1.27
N HIS A 36 -1.39 9.50 -0.55
CA HIS A 36 -2.35 8.73 0.23
C HIS A 36 -2.41 9.15 1.69
N LEU A 37 -3.63 9.27 2.20
CA LEU A 37 -3.90 9.55 3.61
C LEU A 37 -4.85 8.48 4.19
N PRO A 38 -4.76 8.22 5.52
CA PRO A 38 -3.79 8.78 6.49
C PRO A 38 -2.40 8.15 6.37
N HIS A 39 -1.37 8.83 6.87
CA HIS A 39 -0.07 8.21 7.12
C HIS A 39 -0.19 7.19 8.26
N ARG A 40 0.73 6.22 8.33
CA ARG A 40 0.67 5.15 9.33
C ARG A 40 1.97 5.01 10.10
N THR A 41 1.92 5.20 11.42
CA THR A 41 3.05 4.87 12.31
C THR A 41 3.05 3.37 12.60
N ILE A 42 4.19 2.73 12.40
CA ILE A 42 4.38 1.29 12.62
C ILE A 42 4.62 1.04 14.11
N THR A 43 3.85 0.13 14.68
CA THR A 43 3.99 -0.29 16.07
C THR A 43 4.79 -1.60 16.17
N GLU A 44 5.32 -1.90 17.36
CA GLU A 44 5.95 -3.18 17.65
C GLU A 44 4.99 -4.35 17.40
N THR A 45 3.72 -4.18 17.76
CA THR A 45 2.67 -5.19 17.55
C THR A 45 2.47 -5.49 16.07
N ASP A 46 2.47 -4.49 15.20
CA ASP A 46 2.32 -4.67 13.75
C ASP A 46 3.42 -5.62 13.21
N ASN A 47 4.67 -5.33 13.54
CA ASN A 47 5.81 -6.13 13.10
C ASN A 47 5.80 -7.54 13.68
N PHE A 48 5.53 -7.65 14.98
CA PHE A 48 5.55 -8.93 15.70
C PHE A 48 4.46 -9.88 15.19
N LEU A 49 3.23 -9.40 15.07
CA LEU A 49 2.10 -10.19 14.58
C LEU A 49 2.36 -10.66 13.14
N PHE A 50 2.75 -9.76 12.25
CA PHE A 50 3.00 -10.11 10.85
C PHE A 50 4.11 -11.16 10.74
N THR A 51 5.24 -10.94 11.41
CA THR A 51 6.40 -11.82 11.34
C THR A 51 6.08 -13.20 11.90
N THR A 52 5.33 -13.27 13.00
CA THR A 52 4.89 -14.53 13.62
C THR A 52 3.87 -15.27 12.73
N MET A 53 2.88 -14.56 12.20
CA MET A 53 1.85 -15.16 11.33
C MET A 53 2.43 -15.71 10.02
N THR A 54 3.53 -15.14 9.55
CA THR A 54 4.23 -15.61 8.34
C THR A 54 5.28 -16.68 8.63
N HIS A 55 5.36 -17.17 9.88
CA HIS A 55 6.35 -18.17 10.32
C HIS A 55 7.80 -17.76 10.06
N ASN A 56 8.11 -16.46 10.06
CA ASN A 56 9.48 -15.98 9.86
C ASN A 56 10.25 -15.98 11.19
N PRO A 57 11.25 -16.89 11.42
CA PRO A 57 11.96 -17.00 12.68
C PRO A 57 13.17 -16.04 12.76
N GLN A 58 13.32 -15.11 11.83
CA GLN A 58 14.52 -14.25 11.76
C GLN A 58 14.61 -13.36 13.00
N PRO A 59 15.65 -13.52 13.87
CA PRO A 59 15.76 -12.78 15.11
C PRO A 59 15.94 -11.27 14.92
N LEU A 60 16.40 -10.83 13.75
CA LEU A 60 16.49 -9.41 13.40
C LEU A 60 15.16 -8.66 13.52
N HIS A 61 14.03 -9.37 13.38
CA HIS A 61 12.68 -8.80 13.50
C HIS A 61 12.03 -9.03 14.86
N LEU A 62 12.57 -9.93 15.70
CA LEU A 62 11.89 -10.45 16.88
C LEU A 62 12.71 -10.33 18.17
N ASP A 63 14.02 -10.38 18.07
CA ASP A 63 14.94 -10.41 19.22
C ASP A 63 15.71 -9.09 19.31
N LYS A 64 15.39 -8.32 20.32
CA LYS A 64 15.95 -7.00 20.57
C LYS A 64 17.45 -7.06 20.94
N GLU A 65 17.86 -8.09 21.67
CA GLU A 65 19.27 -8.23 22.06
C GLU A 65 20.10 -8.68 20.87
N PHE A 66 19.60 -9.58 20.04
CA PHE A 66 20.24 -9.93 18.78
C PHE A 66 20.34 -8.70 17.85
N ALA A 67 19.28 -7.95 17.68
CA ALA A 67 19.23 -6.80 16.77
C ALA A 67 20.25 -5.71 17.15
N LYS A 68 20.55 -5.52 18.43
CA LYS A 68 21.59 -4.61 18.91
C LYS A 68 23.00 -4.96 18.40
N THR A 69 23.25 -6.23 18.12
CA THR A 69 24.56 -6.70 17.63
C THR A 69 24.75 -6.52 16.13
N THR A 70 23.69 -6.16 15.42
CA THR A 70 23.68 -5.97 13.96
C THR A 70 24.07 -4.53 13.58
N GLN A 71 24.34 -4.32 12.30
CA GLN A 71 24.58 -2.96 11.77
C GLN A 71 23.43 -1.97 12.01
N HIS A 72 22.21 -2.46 12.29
CA HIS A 72 21.03 -1.63 12.52
C HIS A 72 20.91 -1.17 13.99
N GLY A 73 21.55 -1.85 14.93
CA GLY A 73 21.51 -1.53 16.36
C GLY A 73 20.15 -1.69 17.04
N GLN A 74 19.12 -2.08 16.30
CA GLN A 74 17.76 -2.26 16.76
C GLN A 74 16.95 -3.16 15.81
N ILE A 75 15.77 -3.60 16.26
CA ILE A 75 14.83 -4.35 15.43
C ILE A 75 14.46 -3.56 14.17
N ILE A 76 14.58 -4.20 13.02
CA ILE A 76 14.00 -3.68 11.77
C ILE A 76 12.67 -4.36 11.48
N VAL A 77 11.78 -3.61 10.85
CA VAL A 77 10.45 -4.08 10.43
C VAL A 77 10.60 -5.07 9.27
N ASN A 78 9.76 -6.11 9.28
CA ASN A 78 9.72 -7.09 8.20
C ASN A 78 9.38 -6.40 6.87
N SER A 79 10.22 -6.59 5.86
CA SER A 79 10.08 -5.92 4.56
C SER A 79 8.77 -6.27 3.83
N LEU A 80 8.26 -7.50 4.00
CA LEU A 80 6.97 -7.89 3.40
C LEU A 80 5.79 -7.22 4.11
N PHE A 81 5.90 -6.95 5.42
CA PHE A 81 4.93 -6.09 6.10
C PHE A 81 4.97 -4.67 5.53
N THR A 82 6.16 -4.11 5.35
CA THR A 82 6.35 -2.77 4.76
C THR A 82 5.72 -2.69 3.36
N LEU A 83 5.96 -3.67 2.50
CA LEU A 83 5.34 -3.77 1.17
C LEU A 83 3.81 -3.83 1.27
N GLY A 84 3.29 -4.70 2.14
CA GLY A 84 1.85 -4.83 2.38
C GLY A 84 1.23 -3.52 2.85
N LEU A 85 1.90 -2.79 3.75
CA LEU A 85 1.45 -1.49 4.25
C LEU A 85 1.44 -0.42 3.15
N VAL A 86 2.50 -0.33 2.34
CA VAL A 86 2.58 0.62 1.21
C VAL A 86 1.44 0.40 0.22
N ILE A 87 1.18 -0.86 -0.15
CA ILE A 87 0.04 -1.18 -1.02
C ILE A 87 -1.29 -0.87 -0.30
N GLY A 88 -1.42 -1.27 0.96
CA GLY A 88 -2.63 -1.09 1.76
C GLY A 88 -3.07 0.38 1.87
N LEU A 89 -2.12 1.29 2.11
CA LEU A 89 -2.40 2.73 2.18
C LEU A 89 -2.90 3.31 0.86
N SER A 90 -2.54 2.71 -0.28
CA SER A 90 -2.98 3.16 -1.60
C SER A 90 -4.39 2.70 -1.98
N VAL A 91 -4.95 1.70 -1.28
CA VAL A 91 -6.20 1.03 -1.68
C VAL A 91 -7.39 1.99 -1.70
N GLY A 92 -7.52 2.85 -0.69
CA GLY A 92 -8.67 3.74 -0.53
C GLY A 92 -8.94 4.62 -1.75
N ASP A 93 -7.87 5.21 -2.30
CA ASP A 93 -7.94 6.18 -3.38
C ASP A 93 -7.85 5.55 -4.77
N THR A 94 -7.34 4.32 -4.86
CA THR A 94 -7.04 3.70 -6.16
C THR A 94 -7.91 2.50 -6.49
N THR A 95 -8.05 1.52 -5.57
CA THR A 95 -8.55 0.19 -5.93
C THR A 95 -9.72 -0.32 -5.07
N LEU A 96 -10.19 0.45 -4.08
CA LEU A 96 -11.23 0.02 -3.16
C LEU A 96 -12.54 -0.27 -3.90
N GLY A 97 -12.97 -1.53 -3.89
CA GLY A 97 -14.20 -1.99 -4.52
C GLY A 97 -14.18 -2.07 -6.05
N THR A 98 -13.04 -1.74 -6.70
CA THR A 98 -12.91 -1.72 -8.17
C THR A 98 -11.83 -2.66 -8.69
N THR A 99 -11.03 -3.27 -7.82
CA THR A 99 -10.04 -4.27 -8.22
C THR A 99 -10.65 -5.67 -8.30
N ILE A 100 -10.22 -6.43 -9.32
CA ILE A 100 -10.53 -7.86 -9.46
C ILE A 100 -9.42 -8.69 -8.81
N GLY A 101 -8.17 -8.22 -8.88
CA GLY A 101 -7.05 -8.91 -8.28
C GLY A 101 -5.69 -8.29 -8.59
N ASN A 102 -4.70 -8.71 -7.80
CA ASN A 102 -3.31 -8.38 -8.00
C ASN A 102 -2.68 -9.45 -8.95
N LEU A 103 -2.06 -9.00 -10.03
CA LEU A 103 -1.46 -9.88 -11.05
C LEU A 103 0.04 -10.09 -10.83
N GLY A 104 0.67 -9.26 -10.03
CA GLY A 104 2.10 -9.36 -9.76
C GLY A 104 2.68 -8.06 -9.25
N MET A 105 3.91 -8.18 -8.76
CA MET A 105 4.73 -7.08 -8.26
C MET A 105 6.11 -7.22 -8.91
N ASP A 106 6.44 -6.26 -9.74
CA ASP A 106 7.74 -6.18 -10.41
C ASP A 106 8.60 -5.11 -9.70
N LYS A 107 9.93 -5.18 -9.84
CA LYS A 107 10.87 -4.17 -9.34
C LYS A 107 10.58 -3.74 -7.90
N THR A 108 10.38 -4.72 -7.01
CA THR A 108 10.18 -4.43 -5.59
C THR A 108 11.53 -4.27 -4.91
N GLU A 109 11.77 -3.10 -4.33
CA GLU A 109 13.04 -2.73 -3.69
C GLU A 109 12.79 -2.13 -2.30
N PHE A 110 13.74 -2.33 -1.38
CA PHE A 110 13.74 -1.81 -0.01
C PHE A 110 15.05 -1.08 0.26
N PRO A 111 15.20 0.17 -0.24
CA PRO A 111 16.48 0.89 -0.20
C PRO A 111 16.97 1.21 1.21
N ASN A 112 16.03 1.44 2.15
CA ASN A 112 16.35 1.79 3.52
C ASN A 112 15.56 0.93 4.50
N PRO A 113 16.14 0.60 5.69
CA PRO A 113 15.45 -0.14 6.73
C PRO A 113 14.32 0.69 7.33
N VAL A 114 13.26 0.02 7.75
CA VAL A 114 12.16 0.62 8.51
C VAL A 114 12.28 0.18 9.96
N PHE A 115 12.07 1.11 10.88
CA PHE A 115 12.12 0.87 12.31
C PHE A 115 10.74 0.99 12.95
N ILE A 116 10.57 0.35 14.10
CA ILE A 116 9.37 0.53 14.94
C ILE A 116 9.30 2.01 15.35
N GLY A 117 8.12 2.61 15.18
CA GLY A 117 7.90 4.04 15.38
C GLY A 117 8.06 4.90 14.12
N ASP A 118 8.55 4.35 13.01
CA ASP A 118 8.55 5.08 11.74
C ASP A 118 7.11 5.33 11.27
N THR A 119 6.88 6.52 10.75
CA THR A 119 5.60 6.92 10.15
C THR A 119 5.75 6.91 8.63
N ILE A 120 4.96 6.08 7.99
CA ILE A 120 5.03 5.86 6.56
C ILE A 120 3.95 6.67 5.84
N SER A 121 4.37 7.39 4.82
CA SER A 121 3.54 8.00 3.80
C SER A 121 3.77 7.30 2.46
N VAL A 122 2.77 7.35 1.59
CA VAL A 122 2.81 6.64 0.30
C VAL A 122 2.31 7.53 -0.81
N THR A 123 3.01 7.48 -1.92
CA THR A 123 2.55 8.03 -3.19
C THR A 123 2.38 6.91 -4.22
N THR A 124 1.48 7.12 -5.17
CA THR A 124 1.28 6.19 -6.29
C THR A 124 1.20 6.95 -7.59
N LYS A 125 1.93 6.47 -8.59
CA LYS A 125 1.85 6.96 -9.98
C LYS A 125 1.32 5.87 -10.89
N ILE A 126 0.38 6.21 -11.78
CA ILE A 126 -0.07 5.33 -12.84
C ILE A 126 0.95 5.42 -13.98
N VAL A 127 1.65 4.33 -14.25
CA VAL A 127 2.75 4.34 -15.24
C VAL A 127 2.38 3.66 -16.56
N ASP A 128 1.40 2.75 -16.53
CA ASP A 128 0.90 2.10 -17.75
C ASP A 128 -0.51 1.56 -17.53
N ARG A 129 -1.27 1.39 -18.61
CA ARG A 129 -2.56 0.69 -18.59
C ARG A 129 -2.87 0.08 -19.95
N ARG A 130 -3.60 -1.00 -19.96
CA ARG A 130 -4.15 -1.59 -21.18
C ARG A 130 -5.47 -2.31 -20.92
N GLU A 131 -6.30 -2.40 -21.93
CA GLU A 131 -7.51 -3.22 -21.89
C GLU A 131 -7.17 -4.71 -21.80
N SER A 132 -8.07 -5.48 -21.24
CA SER A 132 -7.96 -6.93 -21.25
C SER A 132 -8.16 -7.46 -22.69
N LYS A 133 -7.30 -8.39 -23.08
CA LYS A 133 -7.40 -9.03 -24.42
C LYS A 133 -8.53 -10.04 -24.54
N THR A 134 -9.04 -10.53 -23.39
CA THR A 134 -9.97 -11.66 -23.35
C THR A 134 -11.34 -11.34 -22.77
N LYS A 135 -11.46 -10.25 -22.00
CA LYS A 135 -12.69 -9.87 -21.31
C LYS A 135 -12.91 -8.35 -21.40
N PRO A 136 -14.06 -7.89 -21.92
CA PRO A 136 -14.31 -6.47 -22.16
C PRO A 136 -14.63 -5.67 -20.88
N ASP A 137 -14.93 -6.36 -19.78
CA ASP A 137 -15.38 -5.78 -18.50
C ASP A 137 -14.24 -5.30 -17.61
N ARG A 138 -12.97 -5.42 -18.06
CA ARG A 138 -11.78 -5.15 -17.25
C ARG A 138 -10.58 -4.66 -18.04
N GLY A 139 -9.63 -4.06 -17.33
CA GLY A 139 -8.31 -3.71 -17.84
C GLY A 139 -7.21 -4.00 -16.83
N ILE A 140 -5.98 -3.81 -17.25
CA ILE A 140 -4.78 -3.95 -16.42
C ILE A 140 -4.14 -2.59 -16.25
N VAL A 141 -3.76 -2.25 -15.03
CA VAL A 141 -3.11 -0.98 -14.68
C VAL A 141 -1.82 -1.27 -13.93
N TRP A 142 -0.77 -0.51 -14.22
CA TRP A 142 0.50 -0.56 -13.52
C TRP A 142 0.62 0.65 -12.59
N PHE A 143 0.76 0.35 -11.30
CA PHE A 143 0.87 1.29 -10.21
C PHE A 143 2.31 1.29 -9.71
N GLN A 144 3.03 2.39 -9.87
CA GLN A 144 4.31 2.61 -9.21
C GLN A 144 4.03 3.18 -7.82
N HIS A 145 4.24 2.38 -6.80
CA HIS A 145 4.12 2.80 -5.40
C HIS A 145 5.49 3.20 -4.86
N THR A 146 5.54 4.28 -4.09
CA THR A 146 6.72 4.72 -3.35
C THR A 146 6.32 5.00 -1.92
N GLY A 147 6.90 4.27 -0.97
CA GLY A 147 6.77 4.50 0.46
C GLY A 147 7.96 5.29 0.99
N ILE A 148 7.71 6.31 1.80
CA ILE A 148 8.74 7.12 2.46
C ILE A 148 8.46 7.22 3.97
N ASN A 149 9.50 7.35 4.77
CA ASN A 149 9.38 7.57 6.20
C ASN A 149 9.42 9.07 6.54
N GLN A 150 9.29 9.42 7.81
CA GLN A 150 9.30 10.81 8.30
C GLN A 150 10.65 11.53 8.12
N ARG A 151 11.71 10.81 7.74
CA ARG A 151 13.04 11.38 7.42
C ARG A 151 13.20 11.63 5.92
N ASN A 152 12.12 11.47 5.13
CA ASN A 152 12.13 11.51 3.66
C ASN A 152 13.02 10.42 3.01
N GLU A 153 13.25 9.31 3.68
CA GLU A 153 13.96 8.17 3.12
C GLU A 153 12.97 7.26 2.40
N VAL A 154 13.28 6.86 1.17
CA VAL A 154 12.51 5.85 0.44
C VAL A 154 12.73 4.50 1.11
N ILE A 155 11.66 3.87 1.58
CA ILE A 155 11.71 2.60 2.32
C ILE A 155 11.16 1.42 1.52
N CYS A 156 10.39 1.70 0.48
CA CYS A 156 9.84 0.68 -0.41
C CYS A 156 9.46 1.30 -1.75
N GLU A 157 9.88 0.66 -2.82
CA GLU A 157 9.36 0.91 -4.16
C GLU A 157 8.78 -0.37 -4.73
N CYS A 158 7.67 -0.28 -5.44
CA CYS A 158 7.04 -1.45 -6.04
C CYS A 158 6.23 -1.07 -7.28
N LEU A 159 6.51 -1.74 -8.39
CA LEU A 159 5.67 -1.67 -9.58
C LEU A 159 4.62 -2.80 -9.53
N ARG A 160 3.43 -2.47 -9.08
CA ARG A 160 2.31 -3.41 -8.96
C ARG A 160 1.46 -3.43 -10.22
N LYS A 161 1.05 -4.62 -10.64
CA LYS A 161 0.14 -4.86 -11.74
C LYS A 161 -1.22 -5.31 -11.19
N GLY A 162 -2.25 -4.49 -11.37
CA GLY A 162 -3.61 -4.75 -10.90
C GLY A 162 -4.59 -4.96 -12.06
N MET A 163 -5.53 -5.87 -11.86
CA MET A 163 -6.67 -6.05 -12.76
C MET A 163 -7.86 -5.25 -12.21
N MET A 164 -8.35 -4.29 -12.98
CA MET A 164 -9.37 -3.33 -12.58
C MET A 164 -10.66 -3.52 -13.36
N LEU A 165 -11.79 -3.39 -12.67
CA LEU A 165 -13.11 -3.35 -13.30
C LEU A 165 -13.27 -2.10 -14.18
N ARG A 166 -14.07 -2.23 -15.24
CA ARG A 166 -14.58 -1.12 -16.03
C ARG A 166 -15.91 -0.63 -15.47
N LYS A 167 -16.26 0.64 -15.75
CA LYS A 167 -17.58 1.18 -15.38
C LYS A 167 -18.68 0.41 -16.09
N GLY A 168 -19.70 0.01 -15.32
CA GLY A 168 -20.84 -0.75 -15.86
C GLY A 168 -20.61 -2.24 -16.08
N ALA A 169 -19.50 -2.77 -15.56
CA ALA A 169 -19.16 -4.21 -15.60
C ALA A 169 -19.91 -5.00 -14.52
#